data_13a686ba4baa1ceb274dc19ddfb7a863
#
_entry.id   13a686ba4baa1ceb274dc19ddfb7a863
#
_cell.length_a   1.000
_cell.length_b   1.000
_cell.length_c   1.000
_cell.angle_alpha   90.00
_cell.angle_beta   90.00
_cell.angle_gamma   90.00
#
_symmetry.space_group_name_H-M   'P 1'
#
loop_
_entity.id
_entity.type
_entity.pdbx_description
1 polymer ?
#
loop_
_entity_poly.entity_id
_entity_poly.type
_entity_poly.pdbx_seq_one_letter_code
_entity_poly.pdbx_strand_id
1 'polypeptide(L)'
;MKILLADSGSTKTEWTVLDNGNVTKSVFTEGINPNQADTNVIATMLKGSDAKTLKADQIYFYGSGCGNLGGKNVVRAALEEVFGTAKIEVESDLLGAARGLSRKEKAIVAILGTGASSCLFDGEKITEQRPSLGFILGDEGSGASLGKAFIRKLLYKELPEDVTNAFYTEFQFDKDAIIRRVYREAYPNRFLAAFCEFISRHKTHASVNEVIRDNFNALIKSHFSRYTDAKKLPIHFTGSVAYYFGEELVSLLNWNGYQAGKTEQSPMSGLIKYHS
;
A
#
# COMPACT_ATOMS: atom_id res chain seq x y z
N MET A 1 -27.92 7.56 -8.92
CA MET A 1 -27.39 6.31 -8.33
C MET A 1 -26.18 6.68 -7.47
N LYS A 2 -26.21 6.27 -6.22
CA LYS A 2 -25.11 6.54 -5.27
C LYS A 2 -24.16 5.35 -5.22
N ILE A 3 -22.88 5.60 -5.43
CA ILE A 3 -21.82 4.61 -5.35
C ILE A 3 -20.93 4.95 -4.15
N LEU A 4 -20.61 3.94 -3.34
CA LEU A 4 -19.59 4.06 -2.30
C LEU A 4 -18.33 3.32 -2.77
N LEU A 5 -17.25 4.05 -2.92
CA LEU A 5 -15.92 3.50 -3.18
C LEU A 5 -15.16 3.38 -1.88
N ALA A 6 -14.45 2.28 -1.70
CA ALA A 6 -13.54 2.08 -0.58
C ALA A 6 -12.18 1.58 -1.08
N ASP A 7 -11.11 2.26 -0.67
CA ASP A 7 -9.72 1.85 -0.84
C ASP A 7 -9.12 1.57 0.54
N SER A 8 -8.81 0.29 0.81
CA SER A 8 -8.42 -0.17 2.13
C SER A 8 -7.02 -0.80 2.12
N GLY A 9 -6.07 -0.04 2.64
CA GLY A 9 -4.74 -0.56 2.99
C GLY A 9 -4.70 -1.16 4.39
N SER A 10 -3.49 -1.58 4.80
CA SER A 10 -3.27 -2.17 6.14
C SER A 10 -3.48 -1.19 7.30
N THR A 11 -3.44 0.12 7.07
CA THR A 11 -3.44 1.15 8.14
C THR A 11 -4.73 1.96 8.15
N LYS A 12 -5.25 2.32 6.98
CA LYS A 12 -6.46 3.14 6.83
C LYS A 12 -7.30 2.68 5.65
N THR A 13 -8.59 2.99 5.69
CA THR A 13 -9.54 2.87 4.58
C THR A 13 -10.08 4.25 4.24
N GLU A 14 -9.99 4.63 2.98
CA GLU A 14 -10.64 5.80 2.42
C GLU A 14 -11.99 5.40 1.82
N TRP A 15 -13.06 6.07 2.26
CA TRP A 15 -14.43 5.88 1.78
C TRP A 15 -14.90 7.12 1.05
N THR A 16 -15.35 6.99 -0.18
CA THR A 16 -15.81 8.12 -0.99
C THR A 16 -17.18 7.81 -1.61
N VAL A 17 -18.16 8.68 -1.36
CA VAL A 17 -19.50 8.60 -1.93
C VAL A 17 -19.56 9.42 -3.21
N LEU A 18 -19.98 8.76 -4.30
CA LEU A 18 -20.32 9.40 -5.57
C LEU A 18 -21.82 9.48 -5.71
N ASP A 19 -22.36 10.63 -6.09
CA ASP A 19 -23.73 10.80 -6.52
C ASP A 19 -23.73 11.29 -7.99
N ASN A 20 -24.22 10.44 -8.88
CA ASN A 20 -24.21 10.69 -10.33
C ASN A 20 -22.82 11.12 -10.84
N GLY A 21 -21.77 10.39 -10.40
CA GLY A 21 -20.36 10.62 -10.78
C GLY A 21 -19.65 11.74 -10.01
N ASN A 22 -20.32 12.51 -9.16
CA ASN A 22 -19.72 13.59 -8.39
C ASN A 22 -19.42 13.15 -6.95
N VAL A 23 -18.24 13.50 -6.45
CA VAL A 23 -17.88 13.26 -5.03
C VAL A 23 -18.73 14.14 -4.13
N THR A 24 -19.46 13.53 -3.19
CA THR A 24 -20.32 14.24 -2.24
C THR A 24 -19.82 14.17 -0.81
N LYS A 25 -19.11 13.09 -0.44
CA LYS A 25 -18.57 12.90 0.90
C LYS A 25 -17.39 11.95 0.87
N SER A 26 -16.36 12.22 1.68
CA SER A 26 -15.27 11.28 1.96
C SER A 26 -15.03 11.19 3.46
N VAL A 27 -14.76 9.98 3.95
CA VAL A 27 -14.40 9.72 5.35
C VAL A 27 -13.27 8.69 5.40
N PHE A 28 -12.57 8.63 6.53
CA PHE A 28 -11.51 7.68 6.78
C PHE A 28 -11.85 6.80 7.99
N THR A 29 -11.45 5.53 7.91
CA THR A 29 -11.50 4.58 9.02
C THR A 29 -10.17 3.87 9.17
N GLU A 30 -10.03 3.05 10.19
CA GLU A 30 -8.93 2.08 10.27
C GLU A 30 -8.93 1.15 9.07
N GLY A 31 -7.74 0.61 8.74
CA GLY A 31 -7.57 -0.32 7.63
C GLY A 31 -8.28 -1.66 7.88
N ILE A 32 -8.93 -2.18 6.86
CA ILE A 32 -9.64 -3.46 6.90
C ILE A 32 -8.79 -4.52 6.20
N ASN A 33 -8.40 -5.56 6.96
CA ASN A 33 -7.69 -6.70 6.42
C ASN A 33 -8.26 -8.00 7.01
N PRO A 34 -8.93 -8.85 6.22
CA PRO A 34 -9.58 -10.08 6.68
C PRO A 34 -8.58 -11.15 7.15
N ASN A 35 -7.28 -10.98 6.91
CA ASN A 35 -6.25 -11.84 7.50
C ASN A 35 -5.95 -11.49 8.97
N GLN A 36 -6.44 -10.34 9.47
CA GLN A 36 -6.18 -9.82 10.81
C GLN A 36 -7.45 -9.64 11.65
N ALA A 37 -8.62 -9.60 11.01
CA ALA A 37 -9.90 -9.37 11.67
C ALA A 37 -11.00 -10.19 10.98
N ASP A 38 -11.88 -10.79 11.78
CA ASP A 38 -13.06 -11.50 11.29
C ASP A 38 -14.22 -10.52 10.95
N THR A 39 -15.32 -11.08 10.42
CA THR A 39 -16.52 -10.32 10.04
C THR A 39 -17.05 -9.47 11.20
N ASN A 40 -17.13 -10.01 12.42
CA ASN A 40 -17.73 -9.29 13.57
C ASN A 40 -16.86 -8.11 14.01
N VAL A 41 -15.55 -8.30 14.03
CA VAL A 41 -14.58 -7.24 14.36
C VAL A 41 -14.67 -6.10 13.35
N ILE A 42 -14.68 -6.43 12.04
CA ILE A 42 -14.82 -5.44 10.97
C ILE A 42 -16.15 -4.69 11.07
N ALA A 43 -17.26 -5.41 11.22
CA ALA A 43 -18.60 -4.80 11.34
C ALA A 43 -18.71 -3.88 12.58
N THR A 44 -18.16 -4.31 13.72
CA THR A 44 -18.15 -3.51 14.96
C THR A 44 -17.36 -2.23 14.77
N MET A 45 -16.15 -2.31 14.19
CA MET A 45 -15.32 -1.15 13.88
C MET A 45 -16.05 -0.17 12.95
N LEU A 46 -16.67 -0.66 11.87
CA LEU A 46 -17.41 0.18 10.95
C LEU A 46 -18.63 0.85 11.59
N LYS A 47 -19.41 0.12 12.43
CA LYS A 47 -20.53 0.68 13.20
C LYS A 47 -20.08 1.74 14.21
N GLY A 48 -18.87 1.66 14.73
CA GLY A 48 -18.26 2.65 15.60
C GLY A 48 -17.73 3.90 14.89
N SER A 49 -17.62 3.87 13.56
CA SER A 49 -17.01 4.92 12.74
C SER A 49 -18.02 5.79 12.00
N ASP A 50 -17.54 6.88 11.38
CA ASP A 50 -18.36 7.74 10.52
C ASP A 50 -18.83 7.04 9.22
N ALA A 51 -18.18 5.95 8.84
CA ALA A 51 -18.54 5.17 7.67
C ALA A 51 -20.01 4.65 7.74
N LYS A 52 -20.53 4.32 8.93
CA LYS A 52 -21.92 3.90 9.14
C LYS A 52 -22.97 4.89 8.63
N THR A 53 -22.59 6.17 8.51
CA THR A 53 -23.51 7.23 8.04
C THR A 53 -23.61 7.31 6.53
N LEU A 54 -22.71 6.62 5.81
CA LEU A 54 -22.66 6.63 4.36
C LEU A 54 -23.80 5.76 3.81
N LYS A 55 -24.45 6.25 2.75
CA LYS A 55 -25.53 5.53 2.07
C LYS A 55 -25.21 5.44 0.59
N ALA A 56 -25.37 4.25 0.04
CA ALA A 56 -25.13 3.98 -1.37
C ALA A 56 -26.04 2.87 -1.87
N ASP A 57 -26.33 2.89 -3.17
CA ASP A 57 -27.05 1.83 -3.89
C ASP A 57 -26.08 0.68 -4.23
N GLN A 58 -24.81 1.02 -4.43
CA GLN A 58 -23.74 0.08 -4.78
C GLN A 58 -22.44 0.43 -4.05
N ILE A 59 -21.72 -0.60 -3.60
CA ILE A 59 -20.43 -0.49 -2.90
C ILE A 59 -19.37 -1.25 -3.70
N TYR A 60 -18.27 -0.57 -4.01
CA TYR A 60 -17.05 -1.18 -4.51
C TYR A 60 -15.97 -1.04 -3.45
N PHE A 61 -15.58 -2.16 -2.87
CA PHE A 61 -14.55 -2.24 -1.86
C PHE A 61 -13.30 -2.88 -2.44
N TYR A 62 -12.18 -2.19 -2.36
CA TYR A 62 -10.85 -2.66 -2.75
C TYR A 62 -9.97 -2.77 -1.51
N GLY A 63 -9.58 -3.98 -1.13
CA GLY A 63 -8.91 -4.16 0.15
C GLY A 63 -7.75 -5.13 0.18
N SER A 64 -6.77 -4.79 1.01
CA SER A 64 -5.68 -5.69 1.37
C SER A 64 -6.25 -6.97 1.99
N GLY A 65 -5.69 -8.14 1.63
CA GLY A 65 -6.21 -9.45 2.08
C GLY A 65 -7.42 -9.97 1.29
N CYS A 66 -8.01 -9.19 0.37
CA CYS A 66 -9.14 -9.60 -0.47
C CYS A 66 -8.72 -10.23 -1.81
N GLY A 67 -7.51 -10.76 -1.90
CA GLY A 67 -7.01 -11.45 -3.10
C GLY A 67 -7.60 -12.85 -3.33
N ASN A 68 -8.25 -13.44 -2.34
CA ASN A 68 -8.88 -14.75 -2.40
C ASN A 68 -10.35 -14.70 -1.97
N LEU A 69 -11.10 -15.76 -2.28
CA LEU A 69 -12.54 -15.81 -2.03
C LEU A 69 -12.87 -15.74 -0.53
N GLY A 70 -12.05 -16.34 0.33
CA GLY A 70 -12.26 -16.33 1.80
C GLY A 70 -12.22 -14.90 2.35
N GLY A 71 -11.16 -14.15 2.02
CA GLY A 71 -11.05 -12.75 2.44
C GLY A 71 -12.16 -11.85 1.89
N LYS A 72 -12.53 -12.04 0.60
CA LYS A 72 -13.67 -11.33 0.01
C LYS A 72 -14.97 -11.58 0.75
N ASN A 73 -15.26 -12.82 1.14
CA ASN A 73 -16.49 -13.19 1.83
C ASN A 73 -16.56 -12.60 3.25
N VAL A 74 -15.45 -12.61 3.99
CA VAL A 74 -15.38 -11.99 5.33
C VAL A 74 -15.73 -10.51 5.27
N VAL A 75 -15.11 -9.77 4.34
CA VAL A 75 -15.37 -8.34 4.18
C VAL A 75 -16.78 -8.08 3.66
N ARG A 76 -17.25 -8.84 2.67
CA ARG A 76 -18.61 -8.71 2.13
C ARG A 76 -19.66 -8.85 3.21
N ALA A 77 -19.57 -9.90 4.03
CA ALA A 77 -20.51 -10.14 5.12
C ALA A 77 -20.54 -8.97 6.13
N ALA A 78 -19.35 -8.43 6.48
CA ALA A 78 -19.28 -7.26 7.35
C ALA A 78 -19.93 -5.99 6.73
N LEU A 79 -19.73 -5.77 5.43
CA LEU A 79 -20.34 -4.66 4.72
C LEU A 79 -21.87 -4.81 4.60
N GLU A 80 -22.36 -6.02 4.34
CA GLU A 80 -23.80 -6.34 4.31
C GLU A 80 -24.46 -6.04 5.65
N GLU A 81 -23.80 -6.39 6.77
CA GLU A 81 -24.30 -6.12 8.12
C GLU A 81 -24.38 -4.62 8.44
N VAL A 82 -23.46 -3.80 7.90
CA VAL A 82 -23.39 -2.36 8.20
C VAL A 82 -24.25 -1.53 7.24
N PHE A 83 -24.20 -1.85 5.94
CA PHE A 83 -24.82 -1.04 4.88
C PHE A 83 -26.12 -1.62 4.33
N GLY A 84 -26.51 -2.82 4.76
CA GLY A 84 -27.76 -3.45 4.35
C GLY A 84 -27.74 -3.98 2.91
N THR A 85 -28.77 -3.63 2.13
CA THR A 85 -29.08 -4.26 0.83
C THR A 85 -28.36 -3.66 -0.37
N ALA A 86 -27.34 -2.86 -0.18
CA ALA A 86 -26.53 -2.34 -1.29
C ALA A 86 -25.90 -3.51 -2.09
N LYS A 87 -25.77 -3.34 -3.40
CA LYS A 87 -25.01 -4.27 -4.22
C LYS A 87 -23.52 -4.12 -3.88
N ILE A 88 -22.89 -5.18 -3.38
CA ILE A 88 -21.52 -5.12 -2.87
C ILE A 88 -20.57 -5.94 -3.76
N GLU A 89 -19.54 -5.29 -4.27
CA GLU A 89 -18.38 -5.90 -4.93
C GLU A 89 -17.15 -5.72 -4.04
N VAL A 90 -16.48 -6.83 -3.70
CA VAL A 90 -15.23 -6.83 -2.92
C VAL A 90 -14.12 -7.39 -3.78
N GLU A 91 -13.07 -6.61 -3.95
CA GLU A 91 -11.90 -6.94 -4.74
C GLU A 91 -10.60 -6.64 -3.99
N SER A 92 -9.46 -7.13 -4.52
CA SER A 92 -8.16 -6.83 -3.93
C SER A 92 -7.78 -5.36 -4.11
N ASP A 93 -7.03 -4.82 -3.16
CA ASP A 93 -6.38 -3.51 -3.24
C ASP A 93 -5.56 -3.36 -4.53
N LEU A 94 -4.89 -4.43 -4.95
CA LEU A 94 -4.07 -4.45 -6.15
C LEU A 94 -4.90 -4.28 -7.44
N LEU A 95 -6.10 -4.88 -7.51
CA LEU A 95 -7.02 -4.64 -8.63
C LEU A 95 -7.57 -3.20 -8.57
N GLY A 96 -7.84 -2.68 -7.37
CA GLY A 96 -8.22 -1.28 -7.19
C GLY A 96 -7.14 -0.32 -7.68
N ALA A 97 -5.88 -0.56 -7.31
CA ALA A 97 -4.75 0.21 -7.80
C ALA A 97 -4.63 0.14 -9.33
N ALA A 98 -4.78 -1.06 -9.92
CA ALA A 98 -4.71 -1.25 -11.36
C ALA A 98 -5.82 -0.48 -12.10
N ARG A 99 -7.06 -0.60 -11.67
CA ARG A 99 -8.21 0.15 -12.21
C ARG A 99 -8.04 1.66 -12.06
N GLY A 100 -7.57 2.11 -10.90
CA GLY A 100 -7.36 3.52 -10.60
C GLY A 100 -6.24 4.16 -11.42
N LEU A 101 -5.10 3.51 -11.55
CA LEU A 101 -3.91 4.08 -12.19
C LEU A 101 -3.89 3.88 -13.70
N SER A 102 -4.27 2.68 -14.19
CA SER A 102 -4.20 2.31 -15.60
C SER A 102 -5.54 2.46 -16.33
N ARG A 103 -6.65 2.49 -15.60
CA ARG A 103 -8.01 2.44 -16.15
C ARG A 103 -8.20 1.18 -17.00
N LYS A 104 -8.16 1.33 -18.34
CA LYS A 104 -8.33 0.23 -19.33
C LYS A 104 -7.05 -0.04 -20.11
N GLU A 105 -5.92 0.53 -19.71
CA GLU A 105 -4.66 0.35 -20.40
C GLU A 105 -3.85 -0.81 -19.78
N LYS A 106 -3.13 -1.54 -20.63
CA LYS A 106 -2.20 -2.58 -20.16
C LYS A 106 -0.99 -1.94 -19.46
N ALA A 107 -0.71 -2.36 -18.23
CA ALA A 107 0.38 -1.82 -17.44
C ALA A 107 0.86 -2.81 -16.36
N ILE A 108 2.03 -2.56 -15.81
CA ILE A 108 2.43 -3.12 -14.53
C ILE A 108 2.01 -2.11 -13.46
N VAL A 109 1.43 -2.59 -12.37
CA VAL A 109 1.01 -1.76 -11.25
C VAL A 109 1.58 -2.30 -9.95
N ALA A 110 2.11 -1.42 -9.11
CA ALA A 110 2.64 -1.77 -7.80
C ALA A 110 2.08 -0.88 -6.70
N ILE A 111 1.73 -1.51 -5.57
CA ILE A 111 1.45 -0.84 -4.31
C ILE A 111 2.70 -0.92 -3.46
N LEU A 112 3.26 0.24 -3.07
CA LEU A 112 4.43 0.35 -2.20
C LEU A 112 4.02 1.13 -0.95
N GLY A 113 3.57 0.39 0.06
CA GLY A 113 3.13 0.89 1.36
C GLY A 113 3.91 0.22 2.49
N THR A 114 3.21 -0.18 3.56
CA THR A 114 3.80 -1.00 4.64
C THR A 114 4.39 -2.30 4.10
N GLY A 115 3.67 -2.98 3.21
CA GLY A 115 4.14 -4.09 2.39
C GLY A 115 4.29 -3.68 0.93
N ALA A 116 4.66 -4.63 0.05
CA ALA A 116 4.75 -4.44 -1.39
C ALA A 116 3.97 -5.52 -2.13
N SER A 117 3.26 -5.12 -3.17
CA SER A 117 2.61 -6.03 -4.11
C SER A 117 2.62 -5.46 -5.52
N SER A 118 2.60 -6.32 -6.53
CA SER A 118 2.56 -5.86 -7.93
C SER A 118 1.85 -6.86 -8.83
N CYS A 119 1.36 -6.37 -9.97
CA CYS A 119 0.70 -7.19 -10.98
C CYS A 119 0.95 -6.67 -12.39
N LEU A 120 0.75 -7.56 -13.36
CA LEU A 120 0.50 -7.22 -14.75
C LEU A 120 -1.02 -7.17 -14.96
N PHE A 121 -1.49 -6.03 -15.41
CA PHE A 121 -2.90 -5.75 -15.69
C PHE A 121 -3.10 -5.60 -17.20
N ASP A 122 -4.11 -6.25 -17.78
CA ASP A 122 -4.36 -6.23 -19.22
C ASP A 122 -5.35 -5.15 -19.69
N GLY A 123 -5.87 -4.35 -18.76
CA GLY A 123 -6.91 -3.35 -18.97
C GLY A 123 -8.27 -3.75 -18.40
N GLU A 124 -8.46 -5.02 -18.02
CA GLU A 124 -9.69 -5.56 -17.43
C GLU A 124 -9.42 -6.31 -16.12
N LYS A 125 -8.39 -7.18 -16.14
CA LYS A 125 -8.06 -8.09 -15.03
C LYS A 125 -6.55 -8.21 -14.82
N ILE A 126 -6.19 -8.69 -13.66
CA ILE A 126 -4.81 -9.08 -13.34
C ILE A 126 -4.52 -10.40 -14.06
N THR A 127 -3.49 -10.41 -14.92
CA THR A 127 -3.04 -11.60 -15.67
C THR A 127 -1.83 -12.28 -15.05
N GLU A 128 -0.95 -11.50 -14.41
CA GLU A 128 0.18 -12.01 -13.65
C GLU A 128 0.28 -11.24 -12.34
N GLN A 129 0.67 -11.91 -11.26
CA GLN A 129 0.89 -11.27 -9.96
C GLN A 129 2.13 -11.85 -9.29
N ARG A 130 2.93 -10.98 -8.66
CA ARG A 130 3.99 -11.44 -7.74
C ARG A 130 3.38 -11.63 -6.36
N PRO A 131 3.62 -12.77 -5.69
CA PRO A 131 3.09 -13.01 -4.36
C PRO A 131 3.70 -12.02 -3.37
N SER A 132 2.87 -11.46 -2.48
CA SER A 132 3.36 -10.78 -1.28
C SER A 132 3.76 -11.86 -0.27
N LEU A 133 5.03 -11.87 0.10
CA LEU A 133 5.60 -12.87 1.01
C LEU A 133 5.73 -12.35 2.45
N GLY A 134 5.32 -11.09 2.66
CA GLY A 134 5.49 -10.40 3.93
C GLY A 134 6.94 -9.94 4.17
N PHE A 135 7.12 -9.06 5.15
CA PHE A 135 8.38 -8.32 5.38
C PHE A 135 9.56 -9.18 5.83
N ILE A 136 9.31 -10.44 6.23
CA ILE A 136 10.37 -11.39 6.63
C ILE A 136 10.96 -12.05 5.40
N LEU A 137 10.11 -12.54 4.48
CA LEU A 137 10.52 -13.36 3.34
C LEU A 137 10.60 -12.57 2.02
N GLY A 138 10.07 -11.34 2.01
CA GLY A 138 9.97 -10.54 0.79
C GLY A 138 9.59 -9.09 1.10
N ASP A 139 8.58 -8.58 0.34
CA ASP A 139 8.11 -7.20 0.39
C ASP A 139 9.19 -6.17 0.03
N GLU A 140 10.12 -6.54 -0.85
CA GLU A 140 11.13 -5.62 -1.37
C GLU A 140 10.46 -4.39 -1.99
N GLY A 141 11.01 -3.21 -1.74
CA GLY A 141 10.42 -1.94 -2.13
C GLY A 141 9.38 -1.39 -1.15
N SER A 142 8.99 -2.16 -0.11
CA SER A 142 8.06 -1.70 0.93
C SER A 142 8.73 -0.87 2.01
N GLY A 143 7.89 -0.18 2.80
CA GLY A 143 8.34 0.56 3.97
C GLY A 143 8.89 -0.33 5.08
N ALA A 144 8.33 -1.53 5.26
CA ALA A 144 8.85 -2.47 6.25
C ALA A 144 10.23 -3.01 5.86
N SER A 145 10.45 -3.29 4.57
CA SER A 145 11.75 -3.71 4.05
C SER A 145 12.78 -2.59 4.17
N LEU A 146 12.42 -1.37 3.77
CA LEU A 146 13.27 -0.19 3.86
C LEU A 146 13.64 0.15 5.31
N GLY A 147 12.64 0.20 6.20
CA GLY A 147 12.84 0.47 7.63
C GLY A 147 13.69 -0.60 8.31
N LYS A 148 13.49 -1.89 7.96
CA LYS A 148 14.32 -2.99 8.44
C LYS A 148 15.79 -2.81 8.06
N ALA A 149 16.06 -2.45 6.80
CA ALA A 149 17.41 -2.23 6.31
C ALA A 149 18.07 -1.01 6.98
N PHE A 150 17.31 0.08 7.15
CA PHE A 150 17.75 1.29 7.83
C PHE A 150 18.08 1.04 9.31
N ILE A 151 17.16 0.40 10.06
CA ILE A 151 17.36 0.08 11.49
C ILE A 151 18.57 -0.84 11.69
N ARG A 152 18.80 -1.79 10.77
CA ARG A 152 20.01 -2.63 10.83
C ARG A 152 21.29 -1.79 10.74
N LYS A 153 21.39 -0.85 9.77
CA LYS A 153 22.54 0.05 9.65
C LYS A 153 22.68 0.96 10.88
N LEU A 154 21.56 1.47 11.40
CA LEU A 154 21.55 2.28 12.63
C LEU A 154 22.16 1.51 13.82
N LEU A 155 21.69 0.29 14.07
CA LEU A 155 22.12 -0.52 15.21
C LEU A 155 23.55 -1.04 15.08
N TYR A 156 24.05 -1.22 13.85
CA TYR A 156 25.45 -1.55 13.56
C TYR A 156 26.38 -0.31 13.52
N LYS A 157 25.81 0.90 13.75
CA LYS A 157 26.56 2.17 13.70
C LYS A 157 27.23 2.44 12.33
N GLU A 158 26.51 2.08 11.27
CA GLU A 158 26.94 2.27 9.87
C GLU A 158 26.36 3.55 9.25
N LEU A 159 25.54 4.30 9.99
CA LEU A 159 24.97 5.58 9.56
C LEU A 159 25.82 6.76 10.06
N PRO A 160 25.78 7.92 9.38
CA PRO A 160 26.42 9.16 9.84
C PRO A 160 25.94 9.56 11.24
N GLU A 161 26.79 10.22 11.99
CA GLU A 161 26.51 10.60 13.38
C GLU A 161 25.31 11.56 13.48
N ASP A 162 25.21 12.52 12.58
CA ASP A 162 24.10 13.47 12.51
C ASP A 162 22.75 12.78 12.25
N VAL A 163 22.68 11.82 11.32
CA VAL A 163 21.50 11.00 11.07
C VAL A 163 21.13 10.14 12.29
N THR A 164 22.15 9.54 12.92
CA THR A 164 21.99 8.71 14.11
C THR A 164 21.43 9.53 15.27
N ASN A 165 22.01 10.69 15.54
CA ASN A 165 21.57 11.59 16.61
C ASN A 165 20.16 12.14 16.35
N ALA A 166 19.83 12.51 15.11
CA ALA A 166 18.50 12.94 14.71
C ALA A 166 17.46 11.83 14.95
N PHE A 167 17.78 10.58 14.62
CA PHE A 167 16.90 9.44 14.85
C PHE A 167 16.58 9.24 16.33
N TYR A 168 17.60 9.18 17.18
CA TYR A 168 17.40 8.98 18.62
C TYR A 168 16.70 10.18 19.30
N THR A 169 16.88 11.38 18.78
CA THR A 169 16.17 12.57 19.26
C THR A 169 14.68 12.52 18.93
N GLU A 170 14.33 12.12 17.69
CA GLU A 170 12.94 12.09 17.23
C GLU A 170 12.14 10.93 17.84
N PHE A 171 12.69 9.73 17.83
CA PHE A 171 11.95 8.53 18.22
C PHE A 171 12.15 8.10 19.68
N GLN A 172 13.21 8.56 20.33
CA GLN A 172 13.54 8.25 21.73
C GLN A 172 13.57 6.74 22.06
N PHE A 173 13.84 5.88 21.08
CA PHE A 173 14.00 4.43 21.26
C PHE A 173 15.46 4.09 21.54
N ASP A 174 15.73 3.29 22.56
CA ASP A 174 17.00 2.59 22.69
C ASP A 174 16.99 1.28 21.85
N LYS A 175 18.16 0.65 21.78
CA LYS A 175 18.33 -0.62 21.05
C LYS A 175 17.34 -1.69 21.54
N ASP A 176 17.15 -1.82 22.86
CA ASP A 176 16.34 -2.88 23.45
C ASP A 176 14.85 -2.67 23.18
N ALA A 177 14.40 -1.40 23.19
CA ALA A 177 13.05 -1.02 22.77
C ALA A 177 12.79 -1.38 21.29
N ILE A 178 13.73 -1.07 20.39
CA ILE A 178 13.61 -1.43 18.97
C ILE A 178 13.51 -2.95 18.81
N ILE A 179 14.40 -3.72 19.45
CA ILE A 179 14.39 -5.19 19.39
C ILE A 179 13.07 -5.75 19.94
N ARG A 180 12.59 -5.26 21.07
CA ARG A 180 11.30 -5.67 21.64
C ARG A 180 10.15 -5.37 20.66
N ARG A 181 10.08 -4.17 20.06
CA ARG A 181 9.06 -3.77 19.08
C ARG A 181 9.01 -4.69 17.87
N VAL A 182 10.19 -5.12 17.39
CA VAL A 182 10.28 -5.98 16.20
C VAL A 182 9.94 -7.44 16.51
N TYR A 183 10.33 -7.96 17.69
CA TYR A 183 10.28 -9.42 17.95
C TYR A 183 9.22 -9.84 18.95
N ARG A 184 8.63 -8.91 19.72
CA ARG A 184 7.72 -9.25 20.83
C ARG A 184 6.38 -8.53 20.78
N GLU A 185 6.25 -7.47 20.00
CA GLU A 185 5.02 -6.67 19.94
C GLU A 185 4.24 -6.93 18.65
N ALA A 186 2.97 -6.52 18.62
CA ALA A 186 2.12 -6.65 17.45
C ALA A 186 2.55 -5.67 16.33
N TYR A 187 2.30 -6.07 15.10
CA TYR A 187 2.50 -5.26 13.90
C TYR A 187 3.93 -4.72 13.68
N PRO A 188 4.98 -5.57 13.78
CA PRO A 188 6.35 -5.13 13.59
C PRO A 188 6.62 -4.53 12.20
N ASN A 189 5.89 -4.96 11.18
CA ASN A 189 5.95 -4.40 9.84
C ASN A 189 5.49 -2.93 9.79
N ARG A 190 4.41 -2.57 10.52
CA ARG A 190 3.96 -1.17 10.64
C ARG A 190 4.97 -0.32 11.39
N PHE A 191 5.55 -0.86 12.46
CA PHE A 191 6.60 -0.20 13.22
C PHE A 191 7.81 0.12 12.34
N LEU A 192 8.30 -0.86 11.56
CA LEU A 192 9.42 -0.64 10.64
C LEU A 192 9.07 0.37 9.53
N ALA A 193 7.88 0.27 8.95
CA ALA A 193 7.45 1.18 7.90
C ALA A 193 7.26 2.63 8.37
N ALA A 194 7.02 2.86 9.66
CA ALA A 194 6.86 4.20 10.22
C ALA A 194 8.13 5.07 10.08
N PHE A 195 9.29 4.47 9.89
CA PHE A 195 10.54 5.21 9.69
C PHE A 195 10.71 5.79 8.29
N CYS A 196 9.85 5.46 7.32
CA CYS A 196 9.99 5.91 5.93
C CYS A 196 10.02 7.43 5.78
N GLU A 197 9.21 8.16 6.53
CA GLU A 197 9.21 9.62 6.48
C GLU A 197 10.52 10.20 6.99
N PHE A 198 11.06 9.67 8.10
CA PHE A 198 12.39 10.04 8.59
C PHE A 198 13.47 9.75 7.55
N ILE A 199 13.47 8.55 6.97
CA ILE A 199 14.43 8.13 5.94
C ILE A 199 14.36 9.07 4.73
N SER A 200 13.15 9.49 4.32
CA SER A 200 12.98 10.40 3.18
C SER A 200 13.58 11.79 3.42
N ARG A 201 13.51 12.30 4.64
CA ARG A 201 14.13 13.58 5.02
C ARG A 201 15.66 13.53 5.04
N HIS A 202 16.24 12.34 5.17
CA HIS A 202 17.69 12.13 5.23
C HIS A 202 18.27 11.46 3.95
N LYS A 203 17.48 11.37 2.88
CA LYS A 203 17.85 10.65 1.64
C LYS A 203 19.05 11.23 0.88
N THR A 204 19.49 12.45 1.21
CA THR A 204 20.68 13.07 0.63
C THR A 204 21.99 12.52 1.19
N HIS A 205 21.98 11.88 2.35
CA HIS A 205 23.14 11.19 2.88
C HIS A 205 23.42 9.91 2.10
N ALA A 206 24.68 9.73 1.68
CA ALA A 206 25.07 8.62 0.80
C ALA A 206 24.68 7.25 1.35
N SER A 207 24.90 6.99 2.65
CA SER A 207 24.55 5.72 3.31
C SER A 207 23.06 5.48 3.42
N VAL A 208 22.23 6.54 3.57
CA VAL A 208 20.77 6.45 3.56
C VAL A 208 20.26 6.21 2.14
N ASN A 209 20.82 6.95 1.16
CA ASN A 209 20.49 6.76 -0.26
C ASN A 209 20.83 5.34 -0.74
N GLU A 210 21.94 4.77 -0.29
CA GLU A 210 22.30 3.37 -0.57
C GLU A 210 21.18 2.41 -0.11
N VAL A 211 20.68 2.56 1.11
CA VAL A 211 19.58 1.72 1.64
C VAL A 211 18.33 1.83 0.75
N ILE A 212 17.99 3.05 0.31
CA ILE A 212 16.85 3.30 -0.57
C ILE A 212 17.05 2.61 -1.92
N ARG A 213 18.21 2.80 -2.53
CA ARG A 213 18.55 2.21 -3.83
C ARG A 213 18.59 0.69 -3.79
N ASP A 214 19.13 0.10 -2.76
CA ASP A 214 19.20 -1.36 -2.59
C ASP A 214 17.80 -1.95 -2.45
N ASN A 215 16.92 -1.31 -1.67
CA ASN A 215 15.54 -1.73 -1.51
C ASN A 215 14.77 -1.71 -2.84
N PHE A 216 14.92 -0.67 -3.66
CA PHE A 216 14.27 -0.59 -4.97
C PHE A 216 14.93 -1.46 -6.04
N ASN A 217 16.24 -1.65 -6.02
CA ASN A 217 16.90 -2.62 -6.89
C ASN A 217 16.43 -4.04 -6.60
N ALA A 218 16.24 -4.39 -5.32
CA ALA A 218 15.66 -5.66 -4.93
C ALA A 218 14.22 -5.81 -5.46
N LEU A 219 13.37 -4.76 -5.37
CA LEU A 219 12.03 -4.74 -5.97
C LEU A 219 12.07 -4.97 -7.49
N ILE A 220 12.92 -4.25 -8.21
CA ILE A 220 13.07 -4.41 -9.67
C ILE A 220 13.43 -5.85 -10.00
N LYS A 221 14.37 -6.44 -9.27
CA LYS A 221 14.84 -7.81 -9.49
C LYS A 221 13.78 -8.87 -9.12
N SER A 222 13.09 -8.73 -8.01
CA SER A 222 12.13 -9.73 -7.53
C SER A 222 10.77 -9.63 -8.20
N HIS A 223 10.34 -8.42 -8.60
CA HIS A 223 9.03 -8.17 -9.18
C HIS A 223 9.09 -7.83 -10.67
N PHE A 224 9.61 -6.65 -11.02
CA PHE A 224 9.42 -6.12 -12.38
C PHE A 224 10.14 -6.91 -13.45
N SER A 225 11.35 -7.40 -13.19
CA SER A 225 12.10 -8.23 -14.16
C SER A 225 11.42 -9.57 -14.48
N ARG A 226 10.38 -9.93 -13.76
CA ARG A 226 9.68 -11.22 -13.87
C ARG A 226 8.38 -11.16 -14.65
N TYR A 227 7.90 -9.97 -15.02
CA TYR A 227 6.70 -9.82 -15.82
C TYR A 227 7.00 -9.91 -17.32
N THR A 228 6.06 -10.50 -18.05
CA THR A 228 6.09 -10.53 -19.50
C THR A 228 6.10 -9.11 -20.07
N ASP A 229 6.98 -8.83 -21.00
CA ASP A 229 7.16 -7.53 -21.66
C ASP A 229 7.39 -6.33 -20.71
N ALA A 230 7.91 -6.55 -19.51
CA ALA A 230 8.04 -5.54 -18.48
C ALA A 230 8.70 -4.21 -18.94
N LYS A 231 9.67 -4.28 -19.85
CA LYS A 231 10.37 -3.09 -20.36
C LYS A 231 9.58 -2.31 -21.42
N LYS A 232 8.49 -2.90 -21.94
CA LYS A 232 7.64 -2.28 -22.97
C LYS A 232 6.40 -1.62 -22.38
N LEU A 233 6.11 -1.85 -21.11
CA LEU A 233 4.90 -1.41 -20.43
C LEU A 233 5.21 -0.34 -19.40
N PRO A 234 4.31 0.63 -19.21
CA PRO A 234 4.45 1.57 -18.10
C PRO A 234 4.29 0.86 -16.76
N ILE A 235 5.09 1.24 -15.77
CA ILE A 235 4.99 0.76 -14.40
C ILE A 235 4.40 1.89 -13.56
N HIS A 236 3.18 1.70 -13.05
CA HIS A 236 2.48 2.65 -12.20
C HIS A 236 2.62 2.28 -10.73
N PHE A 237 2.61 3.29 -9.87
CA PHE A 237 2.83 3.15 -8.45
C PHE A 237 1.76 3.85 -7.63
N THR A 238 1.41 3.24 -6.49
CA THR A 238 0.64 3.89 -5.43
C THR A 238 1.17 3.49 -4.07
N GLY A 239 0.82 4.28 -3.05
CA GLY A 239 1.21 4.06 -1.66
C GLY A 239 2.23 5.05 -1.15
N SER A 240 2.39 5.09 0.18
CA SER A 240 3.21 6.09 0.87
C SER A 240 4.69 6.03 0.49
N VAL A 241 5.24 4.83 0.30
CA VAL A 241 6.66 4.67 -0.09
C VAL A 241 6.89 5.19 -1.50
N ALA A 242 6.01 4.84 -2.45
CA ALA A 242 6.09 5.38 -3.80
C ALA A 242 5.98 6.91 -3.82
N TYR A 243 5.16 7.49 -2.94
CA TYR A 243 5.02 8.93 -2.80
C TYR A 243 6.28 9.61 -2.24
N TYR A 244 6.85 9.09 -1.14
CA TYR A 244 8.04 9.67 -0.51
C TYR A 244 9.32 9.54 -1.34
N PHE A 245 9.45 8.46 -2.10
CA PHE A 245 10.67 8.10 -2.83
C PHE A 245 10.47 7.98 -4.35
N GLY A 246 9.44 8.68 -4.88
CA GLY A 246 9.07 8.59 -6.30
C GLY A 246 10.20 8.99 -7.25
N GLU A 247 10.99 10.01 -6.92
CA GLU A 247 12.12 10.46 -7.74
C GLU A 247 13.21 9.39 -7.83
N GLU A 248 13.60 8.80 -6.69
CA GLU A 248 14.61 7.74 -6.62
C GLU A 248 14.15 6.50 -7.37
N LEU A 249 12.87 6.13 -7.19
CA LEU A 249 12.27 4.98 -7.87
C LEU A 249 12.22 5.17 -9.38
N VAL A 250 11.76 6.32 -9.86
CA VAL A 250 11.72 6.65 -11.28
C VAL A 250 13.11 6.67 -11.90
N SER A 251 14.08 7.27 -11.21
CA SER A 251 15.48 7.30 -11.65
C SER A 251 16.06 5.89 -11.83
N LEU A 252 15.84 5.00 -10.85
CA LEU A 252 16.32 3.63 -10.91
C LEU A 252 15.61 2.79 -11.98
N LEU A 253 14.31 2.99 -12.20
CA LEU A 253 13.60 2.34 -13.28
C LEU A 253 14.16 2.73 -14.64
N ASN A 254 14.30 4.02 -14.89
CA ASN A 254 14.85 4.53 -16.16
C ASN A 254 16.27 4.03 -16.40
N TRP A 255 17.12 4.02 -15.36
CA TRP A 255 18.48 3.47 -15.43
C TRP A 255 18.50 1.98 -15.83
N ASN A 256 17.52 1.20 -15.36
CA ASN A 256 17.36 -0.22 -15.69
C ASN A 256 16.59 -0.47 -17.00
N GLY A 257 16.21 0.58 -17.74
CA GLY A 257 15.51 0.49 -19.03
C GLY A 257 14.03 0.15 -18.92
N TYR A 258 13.39 0.46 -17.78
CA TYR A 258 11.93 0.37 -17.59
C TYR A 258 11.27 1.72 -17.86
N GLN A 259 9.98 1.70 -18.16
CA GLN A 259 9.17 2.90 -18.35
C GLN A 259 8.44 3.24 -17.05
N ALA A 260 8.86 4.30 -16.38
CA ALA A 260 8.13 4.82 -15.24
C ALA A 260 6.81 5.44 -15.70
N GLY A 261 5.72 5.04 -15.06
CA GLY A 261 4.37 5.55 -15.30
C GLY A 261 3.94 6.56 -14.23
N LYS A 262 2.65 6.52 -13.85
CA LYS A 262 2.08 7.40 -12.83
C LYS A 262 2.53 6.97 -11.43
N THR A 263 2.73 7.95 -10.56
CA THR A 263 2.93 7.73 -9.12
C THR A 263 1.90 8.55 -8.37
N GLU A 264 1.01 7.87 -7.65
CA GLU A 264 -0.10 8.49 -6.91
C GLU A 264 -0.08 8.01 -5.45
N GLN A 265 -0.39 8.89 -4.52
CA GLN A 265 -0.43 8.52 -3.10
C GLN A 265 -1.56 7.53 -2.79
N SER A 266 -2.71 7.68 -3.45
CA SER A 266 -3.89 6.81 -3.34
C SER A 266 -4.48 6.56 -4.73
N PRO A 267 -5.04 5.40 -5.02
CA PRO A 267 -5.71 5.12 -6.30
C PRO A 267 -7.10 5.77 -6.39
N MET A 268 -7.61 6.39 -5.31
CA MET A 268 -9.00 6.86 -5.21
C MET A 268 -9.40 7.82 -6.33
N SER A 269 -8.55 8.80 -6.67
CA SER A 269 -8.83 9.75 -7.75
C SER A 269 -9.08 9.07 -9.10
N GLY A 270 -8.35 8.01 -9.36
CA GLY A 270 -8.49 7.20 -10.56
C GLY A 270 -9.70 6.24 -10.48
N LEU A 271 -9.96 5.67 -9.31
CA LEU A 271 -11.14 4.82 -9.06
C LEU A 271 -12.45 5.62 -9.24
N ILE A 272 -12.49 6.87 -8.78
CA ILE A 272 -13.62 7.78 -9.04
C ILE A 272 -13.88 7.86 -10.55
N LYS A 273 -12.85 8.11 -11.35
CA LYS A 273 -12.97 8.21 -12.82
C LYS A 273 -13.26 6.87 -13.51
N TYR A 274 -12.91 5.76 -12.88
CA TYR A 274 -13.21 4.42 -13.40
C TYR A 274 -14.68 4.04 -13.21
N HIS A 275 -15.29 4.49 -12.10
CA HIS A 275 -16.67 4.18 -11.71
C HIS A 275 -17.69 5.29 -12.03
N SER A 276 -17.26 6.45 -12.53
CA SER A 276 -18.11 7.51 -13.05
C SER A 276 -18.44 7.26 -14.51
#